data_96a90287baaf0523629d7b17a77a2d8c
#
_entry.id   96a90287baaf0523629d7b17a77a2d8c
#
_cell.length_a   1.000
_cell.length_b   1.000
_cell.length_c   1.000
_cell.angle_alpha   90.00
_cell.angle_beta   90.00
_cell.angle_gamma   90.00
#
_symmetry.space_group_name_H-M   'P 1'
#
loop_
_entity.id
_entity.type
_entity.pdbx_description
1 polymer ?
#
loop_
_entity_poly.entity_id
_entity_poly.type
_entity_poly.pdbx_seq_one_letter_code
_entity_poly.pdbx_strand_id
1 'polypeptide(L)'
;MKKHNFSAGPAILPDEVIQAASIAVQELDNIGLSLIEISHRSAEFKDIMEEACALSLKLLGLEGKGYKAIFLQGGASMQFLMTAYNLLENKAGYINSGTWSTKAIKEAKLFGEVLELASSKDQNFNYIPKGYDIPNDLDYLHITTNNTIFGTQYQSIPETDVPLVADMSSDIFSRPFDYSKFDMFYAGAQKNMGPSGVTLVVIK
;
A
#
# COMPACT_ATOMS: atom_id res chain seq x y z
N MET A 1 19.56 -10.23 -25.01
CA MET A 1 18.54 -9.18 -25.23
C MET A 1 17.53 -9.24 -24.08
N LYS A 2 17.33 -8.13 -23.34
CA LYS A 2 16.36 -8.06 -22.25
C LYS A 2 14.94 -8.15 -22.84
N LYS A 3 14.08 -8.96 -22.26
CA LYS A 3 12.68 -9.08 -22.71
C LYS A 3 11.86 -7.89 -22.22
N HIS A 4 10.88 -7.46 -22.99
CA HIS A 4 9.89 -6.49 -22.56
C HIS A 4 8.94 -7.19 -21.54
N ASN A 5 8.82 -6.61 -20.36
CA ASN A 5 7.93 -7.10 -19.30
C ASN A 5 6.79 -6.12 -19.10
N PHE A 6 5.56 -6.56 -19.34
CA PHE A 6 4.32 -5.81 -19.15
C PHE A 6 3.47 -6.38 -18.00
N SER A 7 4.07 -7.17 -17.09
CA SER A 7 3.36 -7.71 -15.93
C SER A 7 2.96 -6.59 -14.98
N ALA A 8 1.76 -6.68 -14.43
CA ALA A 8 1.28 -5.73 -13.43
C ALA A 8 2.06 -5.80 -12.10
N GLY A 9 2.63 -6.99 -11.82
CA GLY A 9 3.46 -7.21 -10.63
C GLY A 9 3.85 -8.69 -10.49
N PRO A 10 5.16 -8.99 -10.29
CA PRO A 10 6.28 -8.05 -10.25
C PRO A 10 6.48 -7.28 -11.55
N ALA A 11 6.50 -5.95 -11.46
CA ALA A 11 6.70 -5.08 -12.60
C ALA A 11 8.18 -4.91 -12.95
N ILE A 12 8.44 -4.28 -14.09
CA ILE A 12 9.81 -3.96 -14.52
C ILE A 12 10.42 -2.91 -13.58
N LEU A 13 11.69 -3.11 -13.24
CA LEU A 13 12.50 -2.11 -12.53
C LEU A 13 13.43 -1.40 -13.52
N PRO A 14 13.77 -0.12 -13.30
CA PRO A 14 14.83 0.56 -14.02
C PRO A 14 16.15 -0.19 -13.94
N ASP A 15 16.96 -0.13 -15.01
CA ASP A 15 18.24 -0.84 -15.06
C ASP A 15 19.21 -0.32 -14.00
N GLU A 16 19.17 0.97 -13.72
CA GLU A 16 19.98 1.63 -12.67
C GLU A 16 19.66 1.07 -11.27
N VAL A 17 18.40 0.79 -10.97
CA VAL A 17 17.98 0.19 -9.70
C VAL A 17 18.50 -1.24 -9.58
N ILE A 18 18.44 -2.02 -10.66
CA ILE A 18 18.96 -3.40 -10.68
C ILE A 18 20.47 -3.40 -10.50
N GLN A 19 21.17 -2.47 -11.16
CA GLN A 19 22.63 -2.34 -11.05
C GLN A 19 23.04 -1.93 -9.64
N ALA A 20 22.40 -0.91 -9.06
CA ALA A 20 22.68 -0.46 -7.70
C ALA A 20 22.44 -1.58 -6.68
N ALA A 21 21.35 -2.33 -6.80
CA ALA A 21 21.08 -3.48 -5.94
C ALA A 21 22.12 -4.59 -6.09
N SER A 22 22.57 -4.85 -7.34
CA SER A 22 23.61 -5.87 -7.60
C SER A 22 24.94 -5.48 -6.97
N ILE A 23 25.33 -4.20 -7.05
CA ILE A 23 26.55 -3.69 -6.41
C ILE A 23 26.45 -3.80 -4.89
N ALA A 24 25.35 -3.34 -4.30
CA ALA A 24 25.15 -3.37 -2.85
C ALA A 24 25.16 -4.80 -2.27
N VAL A 25 24.70 -5.79 -3.04
CA VAL A 25 24.77 -7.22 -2.66
C VAL A 25 26.20 -7.76 -2.73
N GLN A 26 27.06 -7.23 -3.60
CA GLN A 26 28.47 -7.60 -3.65
C GLN A 26 29.26 -6.90 -2.55
N GLU A 27 29.13 -5.60 -2.45
CA GLU A 27 29.75 -4.75 -1.44
C GLU A 27 28.96 -3.44 -1.31
N LEU A 28 28.58 -3.10 -0.09
CA LEU A 28 27.88 -1.86 0.21
C LEU A 28 28.88 -0.72 0.45
N ASP A 29 28.84 0.31 -0.38
CA ASP A 29 29.52 1.63 -0.17
C ASP A 29 30.98 1.53 0.31
N ASN A 30 31.75 0.55 -0.17
CA ASN A 30 33.15 0.29 0.16
C ASN A 30 33.40 -0.02 1.66
N ILE A 31 32.43 -0.59 2.36
CA ILE A 31 32.61 -1.02 3.75
C ILE A 31 33.22 -2.41 3.89
N GLY A 32 33.49 -3.10 2.77
CA GLY A 32 34.04 -4.46 2.76
C GLY A 32 33.02 -5.55 3.12
N LEU A 33 31.73 -5.24 3.18
CA LEU A 33 30.64 -6.17 3.48
C LEU A 33 29.46 -5.96 2.52
N SER A 34 28.76 -7.03 2.22
CA SER A 34 27.51 -7.01 1.47
C SER A 34 26.35 -6.41 2.30
N LEU A 35 25.42 -5.74 1.64
CA LEU A 35 24.16 -5.29 2.26
C LEU A 35 23.41 -6.44 2.97
N ILE A 36 23.49 -7.66 2.48
CA ILE A 36 22.80 -8.83 3.07
C ILE A 36 23.60 -9.48 4.21
N GLU A 37 24.84 -9.03 4.48
CA GLU A 37 25.67 -9.51 5.58
C GLU A 37 25.68 -8.57 6.78
N ILE A 38 25.27 -7.32 6.60
CA ILE A 38 25.23 -6.33 7.70
C ILE A 38 23.98 -6.48 8.57
N SER A 39 24.11 -6.10 9.82
CA SER A 39 22.99 -6.10 10.77
C SER A 39 21.99 -5.00 10.42
N HIS A 40 20.68 -5.31 10.50
CA HIS A 40 19.62 -4.28 10.44
C HIS A 40 19.73 -3.19 11.55
N ARG A 41 20.66 -3.36 12.52
CA ARG A 41 20.95 -2.39 13.58
C ARG A 41 22.21 -1.58 13.31
N SER A 42 22.98 -1.89 12.27
CA SER A 42 24.13 -1.10 11.89
C SER A 42 23.72 0.31 11.45
N ALA A 43 24.65 1.25 11.49
CA ALA A 43 24.41 2.62 11.06
C ALA A 43 24.02 2.67 9.57
N GLU A 44 24.77 1.98 8.74
CA GLU A 44 24.58 1.94 7.28
C GLU A 44 23.19 1.42 6.91
N PHE A 45 22.70 0.36 7.56
CA PHE A 45 21.35 -0.16 7.29
C PHE A 45 20.27 0.79 7.78
N LYS A 46 20.46 1.43 8.94
CA LYS A 46 19.53 2.42 9.47
C LYS A 46 19.41 3.62 8.56
N ASP A 47 20.54 4.14 8.08
CA ASP A 47 20.57 5.29 7.16
C ASP A 47 19.77 5.01 5.89
N ILE A 48 19.93 3.81 5.28
CA ILE A 48 19.15 3.36 4.12
C ILE A 48 17.64 3.32 4.44
N MET A 49 17.28 2.78 5.58
CA MET A 49 15.87 2.67 5.99
C MET A 49 15.24 4.02 6.29
N GLU A 50 15.96 4.90 6.98
CA GLU A 50 15.53 6.25 7.31
C GLU A 50 15.36 7.09 6.04
N GLU A 51 16.31 7.01 5.10
CA GLU A 51 16.19 7.66 3.81
C GLU A 51 15.00 7.13 3.00
N ALA A 52 14.79 5.82 2.95
CA ALA A 52 13.65 5.23 2.25
C ALA A 52 12.31 5.69 2.83
N CYS A 53 12.20 5.76 4.16
CA CYS A 53 11.01 6.27 4.84
C CYS A 53 10.79 7.78 4.55
N ALA A 54 11.85 8.58 4.65
CA ALA A 54 11.79 10.02 4.39
C ALA A 54 11.42 10.33 2.93
N LEU A 55 12.04 9.64 1.97
CA LEU A 55 11.72 9.78 0.55
C LEU A 55 10.27 9.38 0.25
N SER A 56 9.77 8.32 0.89
CA SER A 56 8.37 7.91 0.74
C SER A 56 7.42 9.02 1.18
N LEU A 57 7.62 9.59 2.38
CA LEU A 57 6.79 10.68 2.89
C LEU A 57 6.90 11.95 2.04
N LYS A 58 8.10 12.26 1.55
CA LYS A 58 8.35 13.41 0.66
C LYS A 58 7.61 13.28 -0.66
N LEU A 59 7.68 12.12 -1.31
CA LEU A 59 6.98 11.86 -2.58
C LEU A 59 5.45 11.91 -2.41
N LEU A 60 4.94 11.55 -1.24
CA LEU A 60 3.53 11.62 -0.91
C LEU A 60 3.07 13.02 -0.45
N GLY A 61 4.00 13.96 -0.26
CA GLY A 61 3.70 15.29 0.27
C GLY A 61 3.23 15.27 1.73
N LEU A 62 3.65 14.25 2.50
CA LEU A 62 3.26 14.03 3.91
C LEU A 62 4.36 14.36 4.92
N GLU A 63 5.51 14.83 4.45
CA GLU A 63 6.62 15.24 5.30
C GLU A 63 6.18 16.33 6.29
N GLY A 64 6.49 16.13 7.58
CA GLY A 64 6.12 17.07 8.64
C GLY A 64 4.63 17.12 9.00
N LYS A 65 3.78 16.27 8.41
CA LYS A 65 2.32 16.27 8.62
C LYS A 65 1.83 15.22 9.64
N GLY A 66 2.71 14.67 10.46
CA GLY A 66 2.35 13.70 11.51
C GLY A 66 2.28 12.26 11.03
N TYR A 67 2.67 11.99 9.79
CA TYR A 67 2.70 10.62 9.24
C TYR A 67 4.03 9.93 9.47
N LYS A 68 3.96 8.59 9.59
CA LYS A 68 5.12 7.70 9.59
C LYS A 68 5.02 6.71 8.44
N ALA A 69 6.14 6.46 7.78
CA ALA A 69 6.30 5.39 6.80
C ALA A 69 7.06 4.24 7.46
N ILE A 70 6.58 3.01 7.24
CA ILE A 70 7.25 1.79 7.69
C ILE A 70 7.25 0.76 6.57
N PHE A 71 8.32 -0.03 6.49
CA PHE A 71 8.43 -1.13 5.55
C PHE A 71 8.24 -2.46 6.27
N LEU A 72 7.28 -3.26 5.78
CA LEU A 72 6.90 -4.55 6.36
C LEU A 72 7.02 -5.67 5.34
N GLN A 73 6.98 -6.90 5.82
CA GLN A 73 6.91 -8.12 5.00
C GLN A 73 5.45 -8.49 4.72
N GLY A 74 5.22 -9.51 3.88
CA GLY A 74 3.94 -10.17 3.70
C GLY A 74 3.05 -9.61 2.57
N GLY A 75 3.45 -8.53 1.92
CA GLY A 75 2.68 -7.91 0.84
C GLY A 75 1.37 -7.30 1.31
N ALA A 76 0.58 -6.75 0.37
CA ALA A 76 -0.73 -6.19 0.67
C ALA A 76 -1.70 -7.21 1.27
N SER A 77 -1.57 -8.50 0.93
CA SER A 77 -2.42 -9.55 1.50
C SER A 77 -2.27 -9.67 3.01
N MET A 78 -1.06 -9.51 3.54
CA MET A 78 -0.86 -9.48 4.99
C MET A 78 -1.45 -8.21 5.60
N GLN A 79 -1.47 -7.09 4.87
CA GLN A 79 -2.08 -5.86 5.35
C GLN A 79 -3.60 -5.94 5.45
N PHE A 80 -4.27 -6.77 4.65
CA PHE A 80 -5.71 -7.03 4.84
C PHE A 80 -6.01 -7.55 6.24
N LEU A 81 -5.19 -8.51 6.69
CA LEU A 81 -5.28 -9.07 8.04
C LEU A 81 -4.79 -8.06 9.09
N MET A 82 -3.61 -7.45 8.91
CA MET A 82 -3.01 -6.56 9.90
C MET A 82 -3.86 -5.31 10.15
N THR A 83 -4.50 -4.76 9.12
CA THR A 83 -5.43 -3.63 9.27
C THR A 83 -6.57 -4.00 10.19
N ALA A 84 -7.26 -5.11 9.91
CA ALA A 84 -8.37 -5.54 10.74
C ALA A 84 -7.91 -5.92 12.16
N TYR A 85 -6.81 -6.65 12.29
CA TYR A 85 -6.28 -7.05 13.60
C TYR A 85 -5.95 -5.86 14.52
N ASN A 86 -5.47 -4.74 13.93
CA ASN A 86 -5.06 -3.58 14.73
C ASN A 86 -6.14 -2.51 14.89
N LEU A 87 -7.08 -2.39 13.93
CA LEU A 87 -8.01 -1.26 13.87
C LEU A 87 -9.48 -1.65 14.03
N LEU A 88 -9.86 -2.92 13.86
CA LEU A 88 -11.24 -3.36 13.99
C LEU A 88 -11.55 -3.75 15.43
N GLU A 89 -12.25 -2.87 16.15
CA GLU A 89 -12.70 -3.10 17.52
C GLU A 89 -14.18 -3.54 17.55
N ASN A 90 -15.03 -2.89 16.75
CA ASN A 90 -16.47 -3.14 16.68
C ASN A 90 -16.90 -3.48 15.26
N LYS A 91 -16.88 -2.49 14.35
CA LYS A 91 -17.28 -2.69 12.96
C LYS A 91 -16.52 -1.80 11.99
N ALA A 92 -16.25 -2.31 10.80
CA ALA A 92 -15.60 -1.57 9.72
C ALA A 92 -16.44 -1.56 8.45
N GLY A 93 -16.34 -0.45 7.71
CA GLY A 93 -16.97 -0.28 6.39
C GLY A 93 -16.00 -0.62 5.26
N TYR A 94 -16.51 -1.26 4.22
CA TYR A 94 -15.73 -1.60 3.03
C TYR A 94 -16.48 -1.24 1.77
N ILE A 95 -15.75 -0.71 0.77
CA ILE A 95 -16.27 -0.56 -0.59
C ILE A 95 -15.69 -1.68 -1.46
N ASN A 96 -16.56 -2.54 -1.95
CA ASN A 96 -16.14 -3.69 -2.76
C ASN A 96 -16.07 -3.32 -4.24
N SER A 97 -14.90 -2.92 -4.70
CA SER A 97 -14.63 -2.52 -6.09
C SER A 97 -13.87 -3.58 -6.89
N GLY A 98 -13.63 -4.80 -6.35
CA GLY A 98 -12.93 -5.83 -7.09
C GLY A 98 -12.41 -6.99 -6.27
N THR A 99 -11.49 -7.76 -6.88
CA THR A 99 -10.92 -8.96 -6.26
C THR A 99 -10.16 -8.65 -4.96
N TRP A 100 -9.39 -7.55 -4.93
CA TRP A 100 -8.56 -7.23 -3.77
C TRP A 100 -9.39 -6.73 -2.60
N SER A 101 -10.36 -5.86 -2.84
CA SER A 101 -11.33 -5.45 -1.81
C SER A 101 -12.16 -6.62 -1.29
N THR A 102 -12.58 -7.55 -2.17
CA THR A 102 -13.28 -8.78 -1.74
C THR A 102 -12.40 -9.63 -0.80
N LYS A 103 -11.09 -9.74 -1.07
CA LYS A 103 -10.15 -10.45 -0.19
C LYS A 103 -9.97 -9.73 1.14
N ALA A 104 -9.82 -8.40 1.11
CA ALA A 104 -9.70 -7.60 2.32
C ALA A 104 -10.94 -7.74 3.22
N ILE A 105 -12.15 -7.71 2.64
CA ILE A 105 -13.40 -7.98 3.35
C ILE A 105 -13.40 -9.37 4.00
N LYS A 106 -12.93 -10.39 3.26
CA LYS A 106 -12.87 -11.76 3.77
C LYS A 106 -11.96 -11.89 4.98
N GLU A 107 -10.77 -11.26 4.94
CA GLU A 107 -9.83 -11.30 6.06
C GLU A 107 -10.39 -10.51 7.26
N ALA A 108 -10.97 -9.33 7.03
CA ALA A 108 -11.52 -8.51 8.11
C ALA A 108 -12.67 -9.21 8.86
N LYS A 109 -13.51 -9.99 8.18
CA LYS A 109 -14.59 -10.77 8.80
C LYS A 109 -14.13 -11.81 9.82
N LEU A 110 -12.86 -12.12 9.90
CA LEU A 110 -12.28 -13.00 10.92
C LEU A 110 -12.10 -12.28 12.26
N PHE A 111 -12.16 -10.94 12.30
CA PHE A 111 -11.85 -10.13 13.47
C PHE A 111 -13.05 -9.37 14.05
N GLY A 112 -14.09 -9.12 13.25
CA GLY A 112 -15.25 -8.38 13.73
C GLY A 112 -16.34 -8.20 12.67
N GLU A 113 -17.29 -7.30 12.93
CA GLU A 113 -18.37 -6.98 12.02
C GLU A 113 -17.83 -6.18 10.82
N VAL A 114 -18.21 -6.60 9.62
CA VAL A 114 -17.81 -5.94 8.37
C VAL A 114 -19.02 -5.63 7.52
N LEU A 115 -19.24 -4.34 7.30
CA LEU A 115 -20.28 -3.80 6.44
C LEU A 115 -19.75 -3.55 5.02
N GLU A 116 -20.25 -4.28 4.04
CA GLU A 116 -20.03 -3.96 2.62
C GLU A 116 -21.00 -2.85 2.23
N LEU A 117 -20.55 -1.57 2.36
CA LEU A 117 -21.42 -0.39 2.18
C LEU A 117 -21.85 -0.20 0.73
N ALA A 118 -20.98 -0.60 -0.21
CA ALA A 118 -21.29 -0.57 -1.63
C ALA A 118 -20.43 -1.59 -2.38
N SER A 119 -20.95 -2.05 -3.53
CA SER A 119 -20.25 -3.00 -4.40
C SER A 119 -20.56 -2.73 -5.87
N SER A 120 -19.58 -2.91 -6.73
CA SER A 120 -19.74 -2.90 -8.20
C SER A 120 -19.74 -4.30 -8.82
N LYS A 121 -19.96 -5.33 -8.00
CA LYS A 121 -20.00 -6.73 -8.44
C LYS A 121 -21.14 -7.01 -9.43
N ASP A 122 -22.24 -6.26 -9.34
CA ASP A 122 -23.38 -6.31 -10.24
C ASP A 122 -23.02 -6.13 -11.71
N GLN A 123 -21.99 -5.32 -11.99
CA GLN A 123 -21.45 -5.09 -13.34
C GLN A 123 -19.99 -5.56 -13.46
N ASN A 124 -19.65 -6.66 -12.82
CA ASN A 124 -18.32 -7.26 -12.88
C ASN A 124 -17.19 -6.26 -12.56
N PHE A 125 -17.41 -5.37 -11.60
CA PHE A 125 -16.45 -4.37 -11.11
C PHE A 125 -15.94 -3.40 -12.19
N ASN A 126 -16.75 -3.04 -13.17
CA ASN A 126 -16.38 -2.13 -14.24
C ASN A 126 -16.59 -0.64 -13.90
N TYR A 127 -16.98 -0.32 -12.67
CA TYR A 127 -17.13 1.04 -12.16
C TYR A 127 -16.74 1.14 -10.67
N ILE A 128 -16.52 2.36 -10.20
CA ILE A 128 -16.33 2.65 -8.77
C ILE A 128 -17.68 3.06 -8.18
N PRO A 129 -18.18 2.38 -7.13
CA PRO A 129 -19.45 2.74 -6.48
C PRO A 129 -19.46 4.18 -5.96
N LYS A 130 -20.60 4.85 -6.04
CA LYS A 130 -20.82 6.22 -5.56
C LYS A 130 -22.19 6.33 -4.90
N GLY A 131 -22.40 7.37 -4.09
CA GLY A 131 -23.72 7.71 -3.52
C GLY A 131 -24.17 6.72 -2.45
N TYR A 132 -23.25 6.12 -1.72
CA TYR A 132 -23.52 5.28 -0.56
C TYR A 132 -23.34 6.07 0.73
N ASP A 133 -24.11 5.70 1.74
CA ASP A 133 -23.98 6.28 3.08
C ASP A 133 -22.83 5.63 3.84
N ILE A 134 -22.10 6.42 4.61
CA ILE A 134 -21.01 5.98 5.50
C ILE A 134 -21.47 6.21 6.94
N PRO A 135 -21.74 5.15 7.72
CA PRO A 135 -22.09 5.29 9.14
C PRO A 135 -20.93 5.91 9.93
N ASN A 136 -21.22 6.84 10.82
CA ASN A 136 -20.23 7.55 11.63
C ASN A 136 -19.65 6.73 12.79
N ASP A 137 -20.21 5.54 13.05
CA ASP A 137 -19.84 4.65 14.13
C ASP A 137 -18.96 3.46 13.66
N LEU A 138 -18.30 3.62 12.50
CA LEU A 138 -17.29 2.68 12.01
C LEU A 138 -15.93 2.97 12.65
N ASP A 139 -15.19 1.91 12.96
CA ASP A 139 -13.80 2.02 13.37
C ASP A 139 -12.91 2.56 12.23
N TYR A 140 -13.24 2.17 10.98
CA TYR A 140 -12.64 2.69 9.75
C TYR A 140 -13.48 2.37 8.51
N LEU A 141 -13.22 3.13 7.43
CA LEU A 141 -13.66 2.82 6.06
C LEU A 141 -12.47 2.34 5.24
N HIS A 142 -12.58 1.21 4.57
CA HIS A 142 -11.53 0.68 3.70
C HIS A 142 -11.92 0.76 2.22
N ILE A 143 -11.00 1.27 1.39
CA ILE A 143 -11.10 1.29 -0.06
C ILE A 143 -9.86 0.69 -0.73
N THR A 144 -10.01 0.24 -1.98
CA THR A 144 -8.89 -0.10 -2.87
C THR A 144 -8.86 0.94 -3.99
N THR A 145 -7.86 1.82 -3.97
CA THR A 145 -7.84 3.03 -4.83
C THR A 145 -7.74 2.72 -6.31
N ASN A 146 -7.08 1.63 -6.67
CA ASN A 146 -6.96 1.16 -8.05
C ASN A 146 -7.11 -0.36 -8.13
N ASN A 147 -8.04 -0.80 -8.94
CA ASN A 147 -8.30 -2.21 -9.18
C ASN A 147 -7.43 -2.74 -10.32
N THR A 148 -6.36 -3.42 -9.98
CA THR A 148 -5.35 -3.92 -10.93
C THR A 148 -5.94 -4.87 -11.97
N ILE A 149 -6.96 -5.66 -11.59
CA ILE A 149 -7.51 -6.73 -12.44
C ILE A 149 -8.57 -6.17 -13.39
N PHE A 150 -9.49 -5.34 -12.88
CA PHE A 150 -10.62 -4.83 -13.65
C PHE A 150 -10.38 -3.44 -14.25
N GLY A 151 -9.29 -2.76 -13.85
CA GLY A 151 -8.86 -1.49 -14.44
C GLY A 151 -9.65 -0.27 -13.97
N THR A 152 -10.43 -0.37 -12.90
CA THR A 152 -11.15 0.76 -12.32
C THR A 152 -10.30 1.48 -11.26
N GLN A 153 -10.38 2.81 -11.20
CA GLN A 153 -9.60 3.64 -10.29
C GLN A 153 -10.47 4.77 -9.72
N TYR A 154 -10.28 5.07 -8.44
CA TYR A 154 -10.90 6.23 -7.80
C TYR A 154 -10.35 7.53 -8.41
N GLN A 155 -11.23 8.36 -8.94
CA GLN A 155 -10.89 9.70 -9.43
C GLN A 155 -11.09 10.76 -8.33
N SER A 156 -11.93 10.47 -7.34
CA SER A 156 -12.16 11.28 -6.15
C SER A 156 -12.24 10.36 -4.94
N ILE A 157 -11.70 10.82 -3.82
CA ILE A 157 -11.74 10.07 -2.56
C ILE A 157 -13.05 10.39 -1.84
N PRO A 158 -13.71 9.39 -1.23
CA PRO A 158 -14.87 9.61 -0.41
C PRO A 158 -14.59 10.62 0.71
N GLU A 159 -15.49 11.56 0.91
CA GLU A 159 -15.46 12.42 2.09
C GLU A 159 -16.09 11.66 3.26
N THR A 160 -15.39 11.61 4.37
CA THR A 160 -15.83 10.87 5.56
C THR A 160 -15.20 11.43 6.82
N ASP A 161 -15.90 11.35 7.93
CA ASP A 161 -15.41 11.71 9.26
C ASP A 161 -14.81 10.48 10.00
N VAL A 162 -15.00 9.27 9.47
CA VAL A 162 -14.40 8.08 10.03
C VAL A 162 -13.00 7.84 9.43
N PRO A 163 -12.07 7.19 10.16
CA PRO A 163 -10.73 6.91 9.67
C PRO A 163 -10.74 6.22 8.32
N LEU A 164 -10.02 6.78 7.34
CA LEU A 164 -9.98 6.24 5.99
C LEU A 164 -8.70 5.41 5.77
N VAL A 165 -8.89 4.15 5.41
CA VAL A 165 -7.82 3.19 5.12
C VAL A 165 -7.83 2.80 3.65
N ALA A 166 -6.66 2.65 3.01
CA ALA A 166 -6.60 2.29 1.61
C ALA A 166 -5.52 1.26 1.24
N ASP A 167 -5.89 0.34 0.33
CA ASP A 167 -4.93 -0.40 -0.48
C ASP A 167 -4.57 0.44 -1.71
N MET A 168 -3.33 0.89 -1.80
CA MET A 168 -2.77 1.68 -2.90
C MET A 168 -1.72 0.92 -3.71
N SER A 169 -1.69 -0.39 -3.63
CA SER A 169 -0.60 -1.21 -4.19
C SER A 169 -0.32 -0.95 -5.67
N SER A 170 -1.32 -0.59 -6.46
CA SER A 170 -1.15 -0.43 -7.91
C SER A 170 -1.14 1.02 -8.41
N ASP A 171 -1.37 2.00 -7.55
CA ASP A 171 -1.37 3.41 -7.96
C ASP A 171 -0.63 4.38 -7.03
N ILE A 172 -0.01 3.88 -5.94
CA ILE A 172 0.88 4.70 -5.13
C ILE A 172 2.00 5.31 -6.00
N PHE A 173 2.33 6.58 -5.79
CA PHE A 173 3.33 7.34 -6.55
C PHE A 173 3.03 7.51 -8.06
N SER A 174 1.91 7.03 -8.57
CA SER A 174 1.62 7.08 -10.01
C SER A 174 1.12 8.45 -10.49
N ARG A 175 0.57 9.25 -9.60
CA ARG A 175 -0.02 10.56 -9.90
C ARG A 175 -0.05 11.46 -8.67
N PRO A 176 -0.17 12.79 -8.82
CA PRO A 176 -0.48 13.68 -7.71
C PRO A 176 -1.83 13.28 -7.06
N PHE A 177 -1.83 13.20 -5.74
CA PHE A 177 -2.96 12.76 -4.95
C PHE A 177 -2.94 13.46 -3.59
N ASP A 178 -4.07 13.76 -3.01
CA ASP A 178 -4.11 14.26 -1.65
C ASP A 178 -4.10 13.11 -0.64
N TYR A 179 -2.91 12.66 -0.33
CA TYR A 179 -2.70 11.57 0.64
C TYR A 179 -3.06 11.95 2.07
N SER A 180 -3.24 13.24 2.37
CA SER A 180 -3.62 13.70 3.72
C SER A 180 -5.06 13.36 4.11
N LYS A 181 -5.87 12.90 3.16
CA LYS A 181 -7.22 12.38 3.38
C LYS A 181 -7.26 11.00 4.03
N PHE A 182 -6.14 10.31 4.10
CA PHE A 182 -6.07 8.95 4.63
C PHE A 182 -5.41 8.95 6.02
N ASP A 183 -5.97 8.18 6.93
CA ASP A 183 -5.34 7.94 8.23
C ASP A 183 -4.31 6.82 8.16
N MET A 184 -4.55 5.85 7.28
CA MET A 184 -3.61 4.78 6.96
C MET A 184 -3.76 4.35 5.50
N PHE A 185 -2.64 4.04 4.86
CA PHE A 185 -2.66 3.32 3.58
C PHE A 185 -1.43 2.42 3.44
N TYR A 186 -1.54 1.44 2.57
CA TYR A 186 -0.46 0.50 2.33
C TYR A 186 -0.32 0.17 0.84
N ALA A 187 0.87 -0.28 0.47
CA ALA A 187 1.16 -0.69 -0.90
C ALA A 187 2.17 -1.84 -0.94
N GLY A 188 1.82 -2.93 -1.58
CA GLY A 188 2.81 -3.94 -1.97
C GLY A 188 3.72 -3.37 -3.05
N ALA A 189 5.04 -3.39 -2.81
CA ALA A 189 6.02 -2.69 -3.65
C ALA A 189 6.08 -3.17 -5.10
N GLN A 190 5.80 -4.44 -5.35
CA GLN A 190 6.06 -5.12 -6.62
C GLN A 190 5.31 -4.58 -7.84
N LYS A 191 4.35 -3.70 -7.67
CA LYS A 191 3.57 -3.12 -8.77
C LYS A 191 4.19 -1.80 -9.25
N ASN A 192 4.11 -0.75 -8.45
CA ASN A 192 4.50 0.59 -8.88
C ASN A 192 5.65 1.23 -8.07
N MET A 193 6.16 0.56 -7.04
CA MET A 193 7.10 1.17 -6.11
C MET A 193 8.51 0.57 -6.18
N GLY A 194 8.63 -0.76 -6.25
CA GLY A 194 9.93 -1.41 -6.12
C GLY A 194 9.87 -2.93 -6.30
N PRO A 195 10.84 -3.68 -5.76
CA PRO A 195 10.89 -5.13 -5.86
C PRO A 195 9.79 -5.80 -5.04
N SER A 196 9.50 -7.06 -5.36
CA SER A 196 8.64 -7.91 -4.54
C SER A 196 9.26 -8.21 -3.18
N GLY A 197 8.42 -8.49 -2.18
CA GLY A 197 8.84 -8.89 -0.83
C GLY A 197 8.72 -7.78 0.22
N VAL A 198 8.43 -6.56 -0.19
CA VAL A 198 8.29 -5.38 0.68
C VAL A 198 6.90 -4.77 0.55
N THR A 199 6.39 -4.27 1.66
CA THR A 199 5.14 -3.51 1.72
C THR A 199 5.40 -2.21 2.45
N LEU A 200 5.06 -1.09 1.83
CA LEU A 200 5.03 0.21 2.49
C LEU A 200 3.70 0.36 3.23
N VAL A 201 3.75 0.78 4.48
CA VAL A 201 2.59 1.24 5.25
C VAL A 201 2.86 2.67 5.69
N VAL A 202 1.88 3.55 5.49
CA VAL A 202 1.91 4.94 5.93
C VAL A 202 0.73 5.16 6.84
N ILE A 203 1.00 5.67 8.04
CA ILE A 203 0.00 5.86 9.08
C ILE A 203 0.20 7.23 9.74
N LYS A 204 -0.89 7.87 10.07
CA LYS A 204 -0.93 9.18 10.73
C LYS A 204 -0.71 9.05 12.22
#